data_e1d6e4239bf9804e1e567b5c2a73abbb
#
_entry.id   e1d6e4239bf9804e1e567b5c2a73abbb
#
_cell.length_a   1.000
_cell.length_b   1.000
_cell.length_c   1.000
_cell.angle_alpha   90.00
_cell.angle_beta   90.00
_cell.angle_gamma   90.00
#
_symmetry.space_group_name_H-M   'P 1'
#
loop_
_entity.id
_entity.type
_entity.pdbx_description
1 polymer ?
#
loop_
_entity_poly.entity_id
_entity_poly.type
_entity_poly.pdbx_seq_one_letter_code
_entity_poly.pdbx_strand_id
1 'polypeptide(L)'
;MEKIKAQIKDYMQGLLSIMEEEATFEIQGQTPEDIYINITGNIFSIPEERPILTSLERLLQAYLDRETETECKVVIDTNGAIKRKKAALIRFALTAAESARKEHKRIRLNPMSARERRTIHVTLASFPAVKTYSIGKGDQRRVVIEPSQI
;
A
#
# COMPACT_ATOMS: atom_id res chain seq x y z
N MET A 1 -1.32 1.85 21.50
CA MET A 1 -0.41 2.29 20.41
C MET A 1 1.00 2.58 20.85
N GLU A 2 1.25 3.38 21.87
CA GLU A 2 2.61 3.75 22.30
C GLU A 2 3.49 2.55 22.65
N LYS A 3 2.94 1.55 23.36
CA LYS A 3 3.68 0.31 23.67
C LYS A 3 4.06 -0.46 22.40
N ILE A 4 3.13 -0.57 21.45
CA ILE A 4 3.36 -1.25 20.15
C ILE A 4 4.42 -0.51 19.34
N LYS A 5 4.35 0.82 19.27
CA LYS A 5 5.38 1.63 18.59
C LYS A 5 6.76 1.47 19.23
N ALA A 6 6.84 1.43 20.56
CA ALA A 6 8.10 1.19 21.27
C ALA A 6 8.68 -0.20 20.94
N GLN A 7 7.86 -1.25 20.93
CA GLN A 7 8.27 -2.59 20.56
C GLN A 7 8.77 -2.66 19.10
N ILE A 8 8.06 -2.00 18.18
CA ILE A 8 8.49 -1.92 16.77
C ILE A 8 9.82 -1.18 16.65
N LYS A 9 9.97 -0.07 17.38
CA LYS A 9 11.20 0.71 17.36
C LYS A 9 12.40 -0.12 17.82
N ASP A 10 12.28 -0.81 18.94
CA ASP A 10 13.33 -1.67 19.47
C ASP A 10 13.69 -2.79 18.49
N TYR A 11 12.67 -3.44 17.91
CA TYR A 11 12.86 -4.50 16.93
C TYR A 11 13.58 -4.00 15.67
N MET A 12 13.13 -2.87 15.10
CA MET A 12 13.71 -2.30 13.89
C MET A 12 15.15 -1.80 14.12
N GLN A 13 15.41 -1.14 15.24
CA GLN A 13 16.77 -0.70 15.61
C GLN A 13 17.72 -1.87 15.75
N GLY A 14 17.29 -2.93 16.43
CA GLY A 14 18.07 -4.16 16.59
C GLY A 14 18.36 -4.84 15.25
N LEU A 15 17.36 -4.95 14.39
CA LEU A 15 17.49 -5.57 13.09
C LEU A 15 18.46 -4.80 12.18
N LEU A 16 18.29 -3.48 12.05
CA LEU A 16 19.18 -2.63 11.24
C LEU A 16 20.63 -2.66 11.76
N SER A 17 20.80 -2.69 13.08
CA SER A 17 22.13 -2.81 13.69
C SER A 17 22.79 -4.14 13.35
N ILE A 18 22.08 -5.27 13.42
CA ILE A 18 22.59 -6.60 13.07
C ILE A 18 22.96 -6.67 11.58
N MET A 19 22.18 -6.01 10.75
CA MET A 19 22.41 -5.96 9.29
C MET A 19 23.50 -4.97 8.89
N GLU A 20 24.06 -4.20 9.86
CA GLU A 20 25.05 -3.14 9.61
C GLU A 20 24.55 -2.08 8.60
N GLU A 21 23.24 -1.84 8.57
CA GLU A 21 22.63 -0.87 7.68
C GLU A 21 22.49 0.51 8.35
N GLU A 22 23.06 1.52 7.69
CA GLU A 22 22.87 2.93 8.06
C GLU A 22 21.57 3.46 7.46
N ALA A 23 20.47 3.29 8.19
CA ALA A 23 19.17 3.78 7.77
C ALA A 23 18.41 4.36 8.96
N THR A 24 17.53 5.29 8.67
CA THR A 24 16.56 5.80 9.62
C THR A 24 15.17 5.28 9.28
N PHE A 25 14.28 5.23 10.25
CA PHE A 25 12.90 4.84 9.99
C PHE A 25 11.93 5.67 10.82
N GLU A 26 10.73 5.80 10.30
CA GLU A 26 9.62 6.50 10.91
C GLU A 26 8.42 5.57 11.00
N ILE A 27 7.75 5.56 12.15
CA ILE A 27 6.57 4.74 12.41
C ILE A 27 5.36 5.65 12.43
N GLN A 28 4.41 5.41 11.55
CA GLN A 28 3.14 6.11 11.46
C GLN A 28 1.98 5.14 11.71
N GLY A 29 0.85 5.65 12.12
CA GLY A 29 -0.37 4.89 12.39
C GLY A 29 -1.02 5.32 13.70
N GLN A 30 -2.33 5.30 13.71
CA GLN A 30 -3.17 5.67 14.85
C GLN A 30 -3.72 4.45 15.57
N THR A 31 -3.88 3.34 14.84
CA THR A 31 -4.43 2.08 15.33
C THR A 31 -3.47 0.92 15.06
N PRO A 32 -3.59 -0.20 15.79
CA PRO A 32 -2.79 -1.40 15.51
C PRO A 32 -2.99 -1.96 14.09
N GLU A 33 -4.14 -1.72 13.48
CA GLU A 33 -4.47 -2.20 12.14
C GLU A 33 -3.91 -1.32 11.00
N ASP A 34 -3.33 -0.16 11.34
CA ASP A 34 -2.83 0.82 10.38
C ASP A 34 -1.42 1.28 10.77
N ILE A 35 -0.47 0.36 10.76
CA ILE A 35 0.92 0.65 11.05
C ILE A 35 1.71 0.72 9.74
N TYR A 36 2.29 1.87 9.48
CA TYR A 36 3.15 2.12 8.34
C TYR A 36 4.54 2.51 8.82
N ILE A 37 5.56 1.81 8.33
CA ILE A 37 6.97 2.06 8.65
C ILE A 37 7.68 2.47 7.37
N ASN A 38 8.22 3.67 7.34
CA ASN A 38 9.03 4.14 6.22
C ASN A 38 10.50 4.11 6.60
N ILE A 39 11.28 3.35 5.87
CA ILE A 39 12.73 3.30 6.04
C ILE A 39 13.34 4.27 5.02
N THR A 40 14.17 5.20 5.50
CA THR A 40 14.86 6.17 4.68
C THR A 40 16.34 5.85 4.66
N GLY A 41 16.90 5.76 3.47
CA GLY A 41 18.31 5.44 3.24
C GLY A 41 18.47 4.52 2.03
N ASN A 42 19.70 4.19 1.74
CA ASN A 42 20.05 3.26 0.68
C ASN A 42 20.31 1.88 1.29
N ILE A 43 19.24 1.23 1.73
CA ILE A 43 19.30 -0.13 2.24
C ILE A 43 19.06 -1.13 1.11
N PHE A 44 19.71 -2.28 1.22
CA PHE A 44 19.59 -3.36 0.23
C PHE A 44 19.92 -2.87 -1.20
N SER A 45 21.18 -2.68 -1.51
CA SER A 45 21.69 -2.30 -2.84
C SER A 45 21.33 -3.33 -3.95
N ILE A 46 20.06 -3.73 -4.00
CA ILE A 46 19.52 -4.71 -4.92
C ILE A 46 18.36 -4.12 -5.72
N PRO A 47 18.22 -4.49 -7.01
CA PRO A 47 17.19 -3.92 -7.88
C PRO A 47 15.75 -4.22 -7.46
N GLU A 48 15.53 -5.29 -6.70
CA GLU A 48 14.22 -5.74 -6.27
C GLU A 48 14.11 -5.78 -4.74
N GLU A 49 13.82 -4.63 -4.12
CA GLU A 49 13.68 -4.50 -2.66
C GLU A 49 12.40 -5.14 -2.12
N ARG A 50 11.33 -5.20 -2.91
CA ARG A 50 10.00 -5.59 -2.44
C ARG A 50 9.92 -6.97 -1.78
N PRO A 51 10.55 -8.04 -2.30
CA PRO A 51 10.55 -9.34 -1.63
C PRO A 51 11.19 -9.32 -0.24
N ILE A 52 12.25 -8.53 -0.06
CA ILE A 52 12.91 -8.36 1.24
C ILE A 52 12.00 -7.62 2.21
N LEU A 53 11.40 -6.53 1.78
CA LEU A 53 10.46 -5.76 2.61
C LEU A 53 9.25 -6.60 3.04
N THR A 54 8.72 -7.43 2.14
CA THR A 54 7.65 -8.39 2.46
C THR A 54 8.09 -9.41 3.51
N SER A 55 9.32 -9.88 3.43
CA SER A 55 9.89 -10.80 4.43
C SER A 55 10.05 -10.12 5.79
N LEU A 56 10.51 -8.87 5.81
CA LEU A 56 10.60 -8.06 7.03
C LEU A 56 9.21 -7.79 7.64
N GLU A 57 8.24 -7.48 6.83
CA GLU A 57 6.85 -7.32 7.28
C GLU A 57 6.35 -8.59 7.98
N ARG A 58 6.59 -9.75 7.39
CA ARG A 58 6.17 -11.05 7.96
C ARG A 58 6.90 -11.37 9.27
N LEU A 59 8.19 -11.08 9.35
CA LEU A 59 8.97 -11.28 10.58
C LEU A 59 8.48 -10.35 11.70
N LEU A 60 8.29 -9.08 11.40
CA LEU A 60 7.77 -8.11 12.36
C LEU A 60 6.35 -8.44 12.78
N GLN A 61 5.50 -8.87 11.85
CA GLN A 61 4.15 -9.32 12.15
C GLN A 61 4.18 -10.51 13.12
N ALA A 62 4.97 -11.53 12.84
CA ALA A 62 5.12 -12.70 13.72
C ALA A 62 5.64 -12.34 15.11
N TYR A 63 6.55 -11.38 15.20
CA TYR A 63 7.03 -10.85 16.47
C TYR A 63 5.90 -10.16 17.25
N LEU A 64 5.15 -9.28 16.61
CA LEU A 64 4.04 -8.56 17.24
C LEU A 64 2.91 -9.50 17.68
N ASP A 65 2.56 -10.49 16.86
CA ASP A 65 1.53 -11.49 17.19
C ASP A 65 1.89 -12.31 18.44
N ARG A 66 3.18 -12.49 18.69
CA ARG A 66 3.68 -13.17 19.90
C ARG A 66 3.74 -12.25 21.13
N GLU A 67 4.12 -11.00 20.92
CA GLU A 67 4.39 -10.04 22.02
C GLU A 67 3.17 -9.19 22.39
N THR A 68 2.14 -9.19 21.57
CA THR A 68 0.91 -8.41 21.80
C THR A 68 -0.32 -9.29 21.70
N GLU A 69 -1.35 -8.96 22.47
CA GLU A 69 -2.67 -9.60 22.36
C GLU A 69 -3.57 -8.95 21.31
N THR A 70 -3.05 -7.94 20.61
CA THR A 70 -3.80 -7.15 19.64
C THR A 70 -3.34 -7.51 18.23
N GLU A 71 -4.29 -7.78 17.36
CA GLU A 71 -3.99 -7.97 15.94
C GLU A 71 -3.42 -6.68 15.36
N CYS A 72 -2.22 -6.78 14.81
CA CYS A 72 -1.52 -5.66 14.18
C CYS A 72 -1.44 -5.91 12.67
N LYS A 73 -1.46 -4.84 11.89
CA LYS A 73 -1.15 -4.89 10.45
C LYS A 73 -0.05 -3.89 10.14
N VAL A 74 1.02 -4.39 9.58
CA VAL A 74 2.23 -3.60 9.31
C VAL A 74 2.52 -3.56 7.82
N VAL A 75 2.85 -2.38 7.33
CA VAL A 75 3.39 -2.16 5.99
C VAL A 75 4.75 -1.49 6.13
N ILE A 76 5.76 -2.08 5.52
CA ILE A 76 7.11 -1.51 5.46
C ILE A 76 7.36 -0.95 4.06
N ASP A 77 7.79 0.29 4.00
CA ASP A 77 8.11 1.02 2.79
C ASP A 77 9.55 1.54 2.84
N THR A 78 10.12 1.82 1.69
CA THR A 78 11.42 2.46 1.55
C THR A 78 11.30 3.77 0.78
N ASN A 79 11.83 4.86 1.36
CA ASN A 79 11.83 6.18 0.75
C ASN A 79 10.47 6.65 0.23
N GLY A 80 9.39 6.20 0.87
CA GLY A 80 8.02 6.54 0.52
C GLY A 80 7.51 6.01 -0.82
N ALA A 81 8.14 4.98 -1.39
CA ALA A 81 7.82 4.47 -2.73
C ALA A 81 6.37 3.98 -2.85
N ILE A 82 5.87 3.23 -1.86
CA ILE A 82 4.47 2.74 -1.84
C ILE A 82 3.49 3.91 -1.78
N LYS A 83 3.76 4.89 -0.91
CA LYS A 83 2.90 6.09 -0.79
C LYS A 83 2.83 6.88 -2.09
N ARG A 84 3.97 7.09 -2.75
CA ARG A 84 4.01 7.79 -4.04
C ARG A 84 3.26 7.03 -5.13
N LYS A 85 3.45 5.73 -5.21
CA LYS A 85 2.74 4.86 -6.16
C LYS A 85 1.23 4.90 -5.93
N LYS A 86 0.80 4.83 -4.67
CA LYS A 86 -0.62 4.93 -4.30
C LYS A 86 -1.21 6.29 -4.67
N ALA A 87 -0.51 7.38 -4.37
CA ALA A 87 -0.94 8.73 -4.71
C ALA A 87 -1.05 8.93 -6.23
N ALA A 88 -0.09 8.41 -7.01
CA ALA A 88 -0.14 8.44 -8.47
C ALA A 88 -1.33 7.65 -9.03
N LEU A 89 -1.62 6.49 -8.44
CA LEU A 89 -2.77 5.65 -8.84
C LEU A 89 -4.11 6.34 -8.54
N ILE A 90 -4.22 7.02 -7.41
CA ILE A 90 -5.42 7.81 -7.06
C ILE A 90 -5.64 8.94 -8.07
N ARG A 91 -4.61 9.71 -8.39
CA ARG A 91 -4.69 10.77 -9.41
C ARG A 91 -5.09 10.21 -10.78
N PHE A 92 -4.48 9.11 -11.18
CA PHE A 92 -4.82 8.43 -12.43
C PHE A 92 -6.28 7.97 -12.47
N ALA A 93 -6.78 7.36 -11.39
CA ALA A 93 -8.16 6.93 -11.29
C ALA A 93 -9.16 8.09 -11.42
N LEU A 94 -8.90 9.21 -10.73
CA LEU A 94 -9.74 10.40 -10.82
C LEU A 94 -9.75 11.01 -12.23
N THR A 95 -8.60 11.07 -12.89
CA THR A 95 -8.49 11.55 -14.27
C THR A 95 -9.25 10.64 -15.24
N ALA A 96 -9.11 9.32 -15.07
CA ALA A 96 -9.82 8.35 -15.90
C ALA A 96 -11.34 8.41 -15.69
N ALA A 97 -11.79 8.60 -14.44
CA ALA A 97 -13.20 8.76 -14.12
C ALA A 97 -13.80 10.01 -14.77
N GLU A 98 -13.07 11.12 -14.73
CA GLU A 98 -13.51 12.36 -15.36
C GLU A 98 -13.57 12.22 -16.89
N SER A 99 -12.60 11.54 -17.50
CA SER A 99 -12.64 11.23 -18.95
C SER A 99 -13.82 10.33 -19.32
N ALA A 100 -14.07 9.27 -18.53
CA ALA A 100 -15.22 8.39 -18.74
C ALA A 100 -16.55 9.18 -18.68
N ARG A 101 -16.67 10.09 -17.70
CA ARG A 101 -17.84 10.95 -17.55
C ARG A 101 -18.02 11.88 -18.75
N LYS A 102 -16.98 12.60 -19.14
CA LYS A 102 -17.03 13.60 -20.25
C LYS A 102 -17.30 12.98 -21.60
N GLU A 103 -16.65 11.85 -21.87
CA GLU A 103 -16.74 11.17 -23.16
C GLU A 103 -17.94 10.20 -23.25
N HIS A 104 -18.65 9.99 -22.14
CA HIS A 104 -19.73 8.99 -22.01
C HIS A 104 -19.30 7.59 -22.47
N LYS A 105 -18.02 7.24 -22.18
CA LYS A 105 -17.42 5.97 -22.59
C LYS A 105 -16.91 5.18 -21.42
N ARG A 106 -17.00 3.88 -21.55
CA ARG A 106 -16.39 2.93 -20.63
C ARG A 106 -14.88 2.90 -20.84
N ILE A 107 -14.11 3.04 -19.77
CA ILE A 107 -12.65 2.96 -19.78
C ILE A 107 -12.22 1.67 -19.10
N ARG A 108 -11.43 0.86 -19.80
CA ARG A 108 -10.77 -0.34 -19.27
C ARG A 108 -9.33 0.00 -18.92
N LEU A 109 -8.98 -0.15 -17.65
CA LEU A 109 -7.62 0.09 -17.20
C LEU A 109 -6.72 -1.11 -17.51
N ASN A 110 -5.42 -0.91 -17.42
CA ASN A 110 -4.46 -1.99 -17.54
C ASN A 110 -4.62 -3.00 -16.38
N PRO A 111 -4.23 -4.26 -16.59
CA PRO A 111 -4.21 -5.25 -15.50
C PRO A 111 -3.39 -4.75 -14.32
N MET A 112 -3.86 -5.03 -13.12
CA MET A 112 -3.20 -4.60 -11.88
C MET A 112 -3.52 -5.56 -10.73
N SER A 113 -2.74 -5.45 -9.66
CA SER A 113 -2.91 -6.26 -8.46
C SER A 113 -4.26 -6.01 -7.76
N ALA A 114 -4.69 -6.95 -6.93
CA ALA A 114 -5.92 -6.81 -6.15
C ALA A 114 -5.88 -5.58 -5.22
N ARG A 115 -4.73 -5.26 -4.66
CA ARG A 115 -4.52 -4.07 -3.81
C ARG A 115 -4.72 -2.78 -4.61
N GLU A 116 -4.13 -2.69 -5.79
CA GLU A 116 -4.29 -1.54 -6.69
C GLU A 116 -5.74 -1.38 -7.15
N ARG A 117 -6.40 -2.46 -7.54
CA ARG A 117 -7.82 -2.45 -7.93
C ARG A 117 -8.71 -1.96 -6.78
N ARG A 118 -8.46 -2.43 -5.56
CA ARG A 118 -9.18 -1.97 -4.37
C ARG A 118 -8.98 -0.47 -4.14
N THR A 119 -7.77 0.04 -4.29
CA THR A 119 -7.49 1.48 -4.17
C THR A 119 -8.35 2.29 -5.13
N ILE A 120 -8.47 1.86 -6.39
CA ILE A 120 -9.32 2.53 -7.38
C ILE A 120 -10.80 2.47 -6.99
N HIS A 121 -11.31 1.30 -6.60
CA HIS A 121 -12.71 1.16 -6.18
C HIS A 121 -13.06 2.05 -4.99
N VAL A 122 -12.19 2.09 -3.97
CA VAL A 122 -12.39 2.93 -2.78
C VAL A 122 -12.34 4.42 -3.15
N THR A 123 -11.37 4.82 -3.98
CA THR A 123 -11.23 6.21 -4.43
C THR A 123 -12.46 6.68 -5.21
N LEU A 124 -12.95 5.86 -6.12
CA LEU A 124 -14.07 6.23 -7.00
C LEU A 124 -15.45 5.94 -6.40
N ALA A 125 -15.52 5.28 -5.24
CA ALA A 125 -16.78 5.10 -4.51
C ALA A 125 -17.44 6.44 -4.13
N SER A 126 -16.64 7.48 -3.90
CA SER A 126 -17.11 8.84 -3.64
C SER A 126 -17.30 9.72 -4.90
N PHE A 127 -17.16 9.12 -6.09
CA PHE A 127 -17.33 9.80 -7.37
C PHE A 127 -18.61 9.31 -8.08
N PRO A 128 -19.78 9.92 -7.82
CA PRO A 128 -21.09 9.36 -8.20
C PRO A 128 -21.34 9.30 -9.71
N ALA A 129 -20.56 10.04 -10.50
CA ALA A 129 -20.71 10.09 -11.95
C ALA A 129 -20.21 8.81 -12.68
N VAL A 130 -19.56 7.91 -11.97
CA VAL A 130 -19.08 6.63 -12.50
C VAL A 130 -19.33 5.49 -11.53
N LYS A 131 -19.39 4.28 -12.06
CA LYS A 131 -19.32 3.03 -11.31
C LYS A 131 -18.09 2.24 -11.73
N THR A 132 -17.57 1.42 -10.84
CA THR A 132 -16.38 0.62 -11.08
C THR A 132 -16.63 -0.85 -10.78
N TYR A 133 -16.01 -1.72 -11.57
CA TYR A 133 -16.00 -3.15 -11.34
C TYR A 133 -14.73 -3.77 -11.93
N SER A 134 -14.38 -4.96 -11.49
CA SER A 134 -13.22 -5.69 -12.01
C SER A 134 -13.67 -6.79 -12.97
N ILE A 135 -12.91 -6.97 -14.04
CA ILE A 135 -13.08 -8.03 -15.03
C ILE A 135 -11.78 -8.81 -15.23
N GLY A 136 -11.88 -10.01 -15.79
CA GLY A 136 -10.73 -10.86 -16.07
C GLY A 136 -10.34 -11.74 -14.89
N LYS A 137 -9.30 -12.55 -15.07
CA LYS A 137 -8.79 -13.52 -14.09
C LYS A 137 -7.26 -13.41 -13.95
N GLY A 138 -6.77 -13.69 -12.75
CA GLY A 138 -5.32 -13.74 -12.47
C GLY A 138 -4.62 -12.45 -12.87
N ASP A 139 -3.52 -12.58 -13.59
CA ASP A 139 -2.68 -11.45 -14.00
C ASP A 139 -3.33 -10.52 -15.05
N GLN A 140 -4.44 -10.95 -15.63
CA GLN A 140 -5.19 -10.15 -16.62
C GLN A 140 -6.38 -9.39 -16.00
N ARG A 141 -6.58 -9.53 -14.69
CA ARG A 141 -7.68 -8.88 -14.00
C ARG A 141 -7.46 -7.37 -13.89
N ARG A 142 -8.47 -6.61 -14.26
CA ARG A 142 -8.42 -5.14 -14.38
C ARG A 142 -9.70 -4.47 -13.93
N VAL A 143 -9.62 -3.18 -13.67
CA VAL A 143 -10.77 -2.33 -13.35
C VAL A 143 -11.37 -1.77 -14.65
N VAL A 144 -12.68 -1.70 -14.66
CA VAL A 144 -13.46 -0.94 -15.65
C VAL A 144 -14.14 0.22 -14.93
N ILE A 145 -14.02 1.39 -15.50
CA ILE A 145 -14.71 2.61 -15.07
C ILE A 145 -15.81 2.89 -16.10
N GLU A 146 -17.03 2.89 -15.64
CA GLU A 146 -18.21 3.07 -16.50
C GLU A 146 -19.01 4.29 -16.05
N PRO A 147 -19.41 5.20 -16.97
CA PRO A 147 -20.26 6.33 -16.60
C PRO A 147 -21.56 5.84 -15.99
N SER A 148 -21.97 6.46 -14.89
CA SER A 148 -23.29 6.24 -14.32
C SER A 148 -24.31 6.85 -15.27
N GLN A 149 -25.33 6.08 -15.63
CA GLN A 149 -26.49 6.63 -16.33
C GLN A 149 -27.28 7.44 -15.30
N ILE A 150 -27.41 8.72 -15.55
CA ILE A 150 -28.29 9.60 -14.80
C ILE A 150 -29.61 9.70 -15.54
#